data_30e873aa082d18bc275b45b03253e356
#
_entry.id   30e873aa082d18bc275b45b03253e356
#
_cell.length_a   1.000
_cell.length_b   1.000
_cell.length_c   1.000
_cell.angle_alpha   90.00
_cell.angle_beta   90.00
_cell.angle_gamma   90.00
#
_symmetry.space_group_name_H-M   'P 1'
#
loop_
_entity.id
_entity.type
_entity.pdbx_description
1 polymer ?
#
loop_
_entity_poly.entity_id
_entity_poly.type
_entity_poly.pdbx_seq_one_letter_code
_entity_poly.pdbx_strand_id
1 'polypeptide(L)'
;MVELNLQYENIGKKMPKVSSVFIETLKNHKVDRFFCVPGESYLPVMNELVSNPIIDVVTCRHEGGAGFMAVADAKCTGEPGIAYVSRGPGATNISIAVHSAHQGGIPMIVFVGQVSRKNLGKMHLQEMDFTKTFADMTKLVEEIKDPEDLPKIISNAFKVAKEGIPGPVVISIPTDVLEAEISNKPGHPINLIYPEPNNQEIEETLDHIKKAQKPILVVGGELQFSKKSKVLIKEIAKKFSLPVLCTYEHQDLIDNDSIYYAGELGLRPPEPIKQNALQADLVICIGHQMNGVPNMGYTFPSDTQKFIHVLPEKNFFNKLFKTDVSIISKGENFLNKLNSTDYISNKNTDWVNECHNRYMNNKATLDIREAEDGLDFGALIDELGKQVPEDSIITNDAGNFTSWMHHRFPFKSKMKLIGSEIGAMGMGIPAGIAASLRNHDKKVFVIVGDGGALMTGSELATASLKKAKIIVIVANNNHYGTIRYHQEVHYPKREHYATTLINPN
;
A
#
# COMPACT_ATOMS: atom_id res chain seq x y z
N MET A 1 32.36 -57.69 8.46
CA MET A 1 32.98 -56.36 8.70
C MET A 1 32.34 -55.28 7.84
N VAL A 2 31.09 -55.43 7.42
CA VAL A 2 30.36 -54.41 6.58
C VAL A 2 29.11 -53.87 7.31
N GLU A 3 28.66 -54.48 8.41
CA GLU A 3 27.48 -54.02 9.16
C GLU A 3 27.77 -53.06 10.34
N LEU A 4 29.05 -52.78 10.64
CA LEU A 4 29.41 -51.90 11.75
C LEU A 4 29.65 -50.42 11.35
N ASN A 5 29.66 -50.11 10.05
CA ASN A 5 29.91 -48.72 9.57
C ASN A 5 28.65 -47.89 9.36
N LEU A 6 27.44 -48.43 9.48
CA LEU A 6 26.17 -47.67 9.29
C LEU A 6 25.58 -47.11 10.60
N GLN A 7 26.19 -47.45 11.76
CA GLN A 7 25.74 -46.93 13.07
C GLN A 7 26.50 -45.69 13.58
N TYR A 8 27.58 -45.27 12.91
CA TYR A 8 28.41 -44.14 13.37
C TYR A 8 28.14 -42.81 12.65
N GLU A 9 27.28 -42.75 11.62
CA GLU A 9 26.95 -41.48 10.93
C GLU A 9 25.82 -40.68 11.59
N ASN A 10 25.20 -41.15 12.67
CA ASN A 10 24.12 -40.46 13.37
C ASN A 10 24.51 -39.91 14.76
N ILE A 11 25.79 -39.89 15.10
CA ILE A 11 26.24 -39.31 16.37
C ILE A 11 26.52 -37.81 16.13
N GLY A 12 25.52 -36.94 16.42
CA GLY A 12 25.77 -35.54 16.79
C GLY A 12 25.42 -34.44 15.80
N LYS A 13 24.45 -34.61 14.90
CA LYS A 13 23.84 -33.38 14.32
C LYS A 13 22.99 -32.72 15.42
N LYS A 14 23.56 -31.70 16.05
CA LYS A 14 22.83 -30.82 16.97
C LYS A 14 21.60 -30.31 16.25
N MET A 15 20.41 -30.43 16.85
CA MET A 15 19.18 -29.87 16.26
C MET A 15 19.36 -28.39 16.04
N PRO A 16 18.87 -27.85 14.92
CA PRO A 16 18.96 -26.42 14.68
C PRO A 16 18.13 -25.64 15.71
N LYS A 17 18.50 -24.39 15.96
CA LYS A 17 17.68 -23.47 16.74
C LYS A 17 16.52 -22.94 15.89
N VAL A 18 15.42 -22.60 16.56
CA VAL A 18 14.26 -21.95 15.92
C VAL A 18 14.68 -20.68 15.19
N SER A 19 15.59 -19.86 15.75
CA SER A 19 16.11 -18.65 15.09
C SER A 19 16.74 -18.94 13.72
N SER A 20 17.49 -20.04 13.61
CA SER A 20 18.09 -20.47 12.34
C SER A 20 17.02 -20.93 11.33
N VAL A 21 16.06 -21.75 11.78
CA VAL A 21 14.93 -22.21 10.96
C VAL A 21 14.03 -21.05 10.54
N PHE A 22 13.86 -20.03 11.39
CA PHE A 22 13.17 -18.80 11.07
C PHE A 22 13.83 -18.09 9.87
N ILE A 23 15.13 -17.84 9.92
CA ILE A 23 15.88 -17.20 8.83
C ILE A 23 15.79 -18.01 7.53
N GLU A 24 15.98 -19.34 7.61
CA GLU A 24 15.87 -20.18 6.42
C GLU A 24 14.43 -20.20 5.86
N THR A 25 13.40 -20.12 6.71
CA THR A 25 12.01 -19.99 6.28
C THR A 25 11.81 -18.66 5.52
N LEU A 26 12.32 -17.54 6.04
CA LEU A 26 12.26 -16.25 5.33
C LEU A 26 12.97 -16.31 3.97
N LYS A 27 14.13 -16.96 3.90
CA LYS A 27 14.88 -17.16 2.64
C LYS A 27 14.09 -17.98 1.63
N ASN A 28 13.43 -19.05 2.07
CA ASN A 28 12.54 -19.85 1.20
C ASN A 28 11.39 -19.03 0.63
N HIS A 29 10.90 -18.05 1.39
CA HIS A 29 9.91 -17.07 0.95
C HIS A 29 10.52 -15.89 0.16
N LYS A 30 11.83 -15.94 -0.19
CA LYS A 30 12.56 -14.93 -0.95
C LYS A 30 12.60 -13.55 -0.26
N VAL A 31 12.53 -13.54 1.06
CA VAL A 31 12.75 -12.32 1.83
C VAL A 31 14.23 -11.97 1.73
N ASP A 32 14.52 -10.81 1.19
CA ASP A 32 15.87 -10.26 1.04
C ASP A 32 16.09 -9.00 1.88
N ARG A 33 15.04 -8.49 2.53
CA ARG A 33 15.08 -7.30 3.39
C ARG A 33 14.04 -7.34 4.47
N PHE A 34 14.36 -6.79 5.64
CA PHE A 34 13.38 -6.36 6.61
C PHE A 34 13.80 -5.08 7.34
N PHE A 35 12.81 -4.38 7.89
CA PHE A 35 12.95 -3.12 8.59
C PHE A 35 12.76 -3.32 10.08
N CYS A 36 13.63 -2.75 10.92
CA CYS A 36 13.51 -2.94 12.36
C CYS A 36 14.10 -1.78 13.18
N VAL A 37 13.61 -1.65 14.40
CA VAL A 37 14.37 -1.04 15.50
C VAL A 37 14.88 -2.20 16.33
N PRO A 38 16.20 -2.41 16.44
CA PRO A 38 16.78 -3.55 17.14
C PRO A 38 16.29 -3.66 18.58
N GLY A 39 15.96 -4.87 19.03
CA GLY A 39 15.46 -5.12 20.38
C GLY A 39 15.94 -6.46 20.95
N GLU A 40 16.05 -6.53 22.27
CA GLU A 40 16.55 -7.71 22.97
C GLU A 40 15.66 -8.94 22.81
N SER A 41 14.35 -8.76 22.53
CA SER A 41 13.40 -9.86 22.43
C SER A 41 13.63 -10.77 21.23
N TYR A 42 14.48 -10.37 20.28
CA TYR A 42 14.82 -11.17 19.09
C TYR A 42 16.32 -11.19 18.78
N LEU A 43 17.17 -11.03 19.81
CA LEU A 43 18.63 -11.16 19.65
C LEU A 43 19.05 -12.49 19.00
N PRO A 44 18.40 -13.66 19.23
CA PRO A 44 18.75 -14.87 18.52
C PRO A 44 18.62 -14.75 16.99
N VAL A 45 17.62 -14.03 16.50
CA VAL A 45 17.43 -13.76 15.06
C VAL A 45 18.55 -12.83 14.55
N MET A 46 18.87 -11.78 15.30
CA MET A 46 19.96 -10.85 14.92
C MET A 46 21.31 -11.55 14.84
N ASN A 47 21.57 -12.50 15.75
CA ASN A 47 22.79 -13.29 15.72
C ASN A 47 22.88 -14.21 14.49
N GLU A 48 21.79 -14.86 14.11
CA GLU A 48 21.73 -15.70 12.90
C GLU A 48 21.99 -14.88 11.62
N LEU A 49 21.51 -13.63 11.57
CA LEU A 49 21.70 -12.74 10.42
C LEU A 49 23.16 -12.37 10.17
N VAL A 50 24.02 -12.39 11.19
CA VAL A 50 25.47 -12.18 11.02
C VAL A 50 26.05 -13.21 10.04
N SER A 51 25.58 -14.43 10.09
CA SER A 51 26.01 -15.53 9.22
C SER A 51 25.18 -15.65 7.92
N ASN A 52 24.14 -14.83 7.76
CA ASN A 52 23.21 -14.85 6.63
C ASN A 52 23.06 -13.47 5.98
N PRO A 53 24.09 -12.91 5.33
CA PRO A 53 24.08 -11.54 4.80
C PRO A 53 23.16 -11.34 3.59
N ILE A 54 22.43 -12.38 3.15
CA ILE A 54 21.46 -12.29 2.05
C ILE A 54 20.26 -11.42 2.42
N ILE A 55 19.90 -11.38 3.72
CA ILE A 55 18.80 -10.52 4.19
C ILE A 55 19.39 -9.17 4.65
N ASP A 56 19.07 -8.12 3.90
CA ASP A 56 19.43 -6.75 4.24
C ASP A 56 18.57 -6.25 5.42
N VAL A 57 19.20 -6.04 6.57
CA VAL A 57 18.55 -5.47 7.75
C VAL A 57 18.64 -3.96 7.70
N VAL A 58 17.50 -3.29 7.59
CA VAL A 58 17.41 -1.83 7.63
C VAL A 58 17.09 -1.38 9.06
N THR A 59 18.11 -0.87 9.75
CA THR A 59 17.98 -0.32 11.10
C THR A 59 17.36 1.07 11.05
N CYS A 60 16.13 1.18 11.53
CA CYS A 60 15.35 2.39 11.58
C CYS A 60 15.52 3.14 12.92
N ARG A 61 14.96 4.34 13.04
CA ARG A 61 15.01 5.18 14.24
C ARG A 61 13.73 5.12 15.05
N HIS A 62 12.62 4.72 14.38
CA HIS A 62 11.30 4.57 15.00
C HIS A 62 10.54 3.44 14.32
N GLU A 63 9.77 2.65 15.07
CA GLU A 63 9.06 1.49 14.50
C GLU A 63 7.95 1.90 13.53
N GLY A 64 7.32 3.06 13.73
CA GLY A 64 6.40 3.63 12.75
C GLY A 64 7.09 3.88 11.40
N GLY A 65 8.33 4.41 11.41
CA GLY A 65 9.17 4.56 10.23
C GLY A 65 9.52 3.22 9.59
N ALA A 66 9.92 2.24 10.40
CA ALA A 66 10.18 0.87 9.94
C ALA A 66 8.94 0.24 9.27
N GLY A 67 7.78 0.42 9.87
CA GLY A 67 6.51 -0.06 9.33
C GLY A 67 6.13 0.62 8.01
N PHE A 68 6.26 1.93 7.90
CA PHE A 68 6.02 2.64 6.64
C PHE A 68 7.01 2.25 5.54
N MET A 69 8.28 1.98 5.89
CA MET A 69 9.24 1.42 4.94
C MET A 69 8.80 0.04 4.46
N ALA A 70 8.30 -0.84 5.34
CA ALA A 70 7.77 -2.15 4.95
C ALA A 70 6.55 -2.03 4.04
N VAL A 71 5.62 -1.10 4.33
CA VAL A 71 4.47 -0.81 3.46
C VAL A 71 4.93 -0.36 2.06
N ALA A 72 5.88 0.56 1.99
CA ALA A 72 6.39 1.06 0.72
C ALA A 72 7.17 -0.01 -0.05
N ASP A 73 7.92 -0.85 0.64
CA ASP A 73 8.63 -1.98 0.06
C ASP A 73 7.66 -2.98 -0.60
N ALA A 74 6.55 -3.28 0.08
CA ALA A 74 5.46 -4.08 -0.48
C ALA A 74 4.83 -3.43 -1.72
N LYS A 75 4.59 -2.13 -1.69
CA LYS A 75 4.10 -1.39 -2.88
C LYS A 75 5.09 -1.45 -4.04
N CYS A 76 6.39 -1.50 -3.78
CA CYS A 76 7.41 -1.63 -4.83
C CYS A 76 7.49 -3.04 -5.42
N THR A 77 7.35 -4.07 -4.60
CA THR A 77 7.63 -5.48 -4.97
C THR A 77 6.39 -6.30 -5.31
N GLY A 78 5.23 -5.97 -4.71
CA GLY A 78 4.03 -6.81 -4.72
C GLY A 78 4.11 -7.99 -3.74
N GLU A 79 5.23 -8.12 -3.00
CA GLU A 79 5.43 -9.14 -1.97
C GLU A 79 5.23 -8.54 -0.58
N PRO A 80 4.97 -9.34 0.47
CA PRO A 80 4.80 -8.80 1.82
C PRO A 80 6.03 -8.03 2.30
N GLY A 81 5.81 -6.78 2.70
CA GLY A 81 6.85 -6.00 3.38
C GLY A 81 7.06 -6.52 4.79
N ILE A 82 8.31 -6.68 5.20
CA ILE A 82 8.65 -7.33 6.47
C ILE A 82 9.18 -6.32 7.48
N ALA A 83 8.59 -6.31 8.68
CA ALA A 83 9.12 -5.56 9.81
C ALA A 83 9.28 -6.45 11.05
N TYR A 84 10.28 -6.13 11.88
CA TYR A 84 10.48 -6.78 13.17
C TYR A 84 10.60 -5.73 14.28
N VAL A 85 9.80 -5.88 15.34
CA VAL A 85 9.73 -4.93 16.45
C VAL A 85 9.76 -5.65 17.80
N SER A 86 10.10 -4.91 18.86
CA SER A 86 10.29 -5.48 20.19
C SER A 86 9.14 -5.16 21.12
N ARG A 87 8.44 -6.19 21.60
CA ARG A 87 7.45 -6.17 22.67
C ARG A 87 6.39 -5.06 22.54
N GLY A 88 5.75 -4.65 23.64
CA GLY A 88 4.69 -3.65 23.69
C GLY A 88 5.07 -2.30 23.08
N PRO A 89 6.17 -1.66 23.47
CA PRO A 89 6.57 -0.37 22.91
C PRO A 89 6.75 -0.39 21.39
N GLY A 90 7.46 -1.39 20.86
CA GLY A 90 7.65 -1.52 19.42
C GLY A 90 6.35 -1.84 18.67
N ALA A 91 5.51 -2.68 19.26
CA ALA A 91 4.20 -3.03 18.71
C ALA A 91 3.25 -1.82 18.65
N THR A 92 3.21 -1.00 19.68
CA THR A 92 2.37 0.21 19.69
C THR A 92 2.86 1.25 18.69
N ASN A 93 4.17 1.45 18.57
CA ASN A 93 4.74 2.39 17.61
C ASN A 93 4.50 2.00 16.15
N ILE A 94 4.54 0.69 15.81
CA ILE A 94 4.33 0.24 14.42
C ILE A 94 2.85 0.21 14.02
N SER A 95 1.92 0.30 14.94
CA SER A 95 0.48 0.13 14.70
C SER A 95 -0.08 1.05 13.61
N ILE A 96 0.44 2.27 13.48
CA ILE A 96 0.04 3.21 12.42
C ILE A 96 0.29 2.63 11.01
N ALA A 97 1.41 1.95 10.82
CA ALA A 97 1.75 1.32 9.53
C ALA A 97 0.94 0.04 9.29
N VAL A 98 0.67 -0.74 10.35
CA VAL A 98 -0.23 -1.91 10.26
C VAL A 98 -1.63 -1.47 9.85
N HIS A 99 -2.17 -0.42 10.46
CA HIS A 99 -3.47 0.13 10.08
C HIS A 99 -3.47 0.66 8.63
N SER A 100 -2.40 1.34 8.20
CA SER A 100 -2.24 1.79 6.82
C SER A 100 -2.22 0.63 5.82
N ALA A 101 -1.51 -0.44 6.14
CA ALA A 101 -1.48 -1.66 5.31
C ALA A 101 -2.86 -2.33 5.24
N HIS A 102 -3.62 -2.36 6.35
CA HIS A 102 -4.95 -2.96 6.40
C HIS A 102 -5.95 -2.21 5.50
N GLN A 103 -6.04 -0.90 5.64
CA GLN A 103 -6.98 -0.09 4.88
C GLN A 103 -6.60 0.01 3.39
N GLY A 104 -5.30 0.06 3.10
CA GLY A 104 -4.78 0.14 1.73
C GLY A 104 -4.71 -1.20 1.00
N GLY A 105 -5.07 -2.31 1.64
CA GLY A 105 -4.96 -3.64 1.01
C GLY A 105 -3.52 -4.00 0.65
N ILE A 106 -2.55 -3.72 1.55
CA ILE A 106 -1.12 -3.89 1.28
C ILE A 106 -0.58 -5.08 2.06
N PRO A 107 0.07 -6.05 1.39
CA PRO A 107 0.61 -7.22 2.08
C PRO A 107 1.78 -6.82 2.99
N MET A 108 1.70 -7.17 4.27
CA MET A 108 2.71 -6.87 5.27
C MET A 108 2.79 -8.00 6.30
N ILE A 109 3.99 -8.30 6.78
CA ILE A 109 4.17 -9.20 7.94
C ILE A 109 5.00 -8.48 8.98
N VAL A 110 4.45 -8.36 10.18
CA VAL A 110 5.14 -7.81 11.34
C VAL A 110 5.42 -8.93 12.32
N PHE A 111 6.69 -9.17 12.59
CA PHE A 111 7.13 -10.02 13.69
C PHE A 111 7.27 -9.15 14.94
N VAL A 112 6.68 -9.60 16.03
CA VAL A 112 6.76 -8.92 17.32
C VAL A 112 7.45 -9.86 18.33
N GLY A 113 8.62 -9.47 18.79
CA GLY A 113 9.27 -10.21 19.88
C GLY A 113 8.47 -10.07 21.18
N GLN A 114 8.22 -11.18 21.86
CA GLN A 114 7.43 -11.25 23.10
C GLN A 114 8.30 -11.67 24.28
N VAL A 115 7.81 -11.46 25.48
CA VAL A 115 8.41 -12.01 26.70
C VAL A 115 8.40 -13.54 26.67
N SER A 116 9.32 -14.20 27.41
CA SER A 116 9.32 -15.66 27.52
C SER A 116 7.98 -16.22 27.96
N ARG A 117 7.57 -17.36 27.39
CA ARG A 117 6.28 -18.03 27.69
C ARG A 117 6.02 -18.23 29.19
N LYS A 118 7.05 -18.52 29.98
CA LYS A 118 6.94 -18.66 31.46
C LYS A 118 6.53 -17.37 32.17
N ASN A 119 6.66 -16.21 31.51
CA ASN A 119 6.35 -14.90 32.07
C ASN A 119 5.02 -14.34 31.55
N LEU A 120 4.39 -14.95 30.56
CA LEU A 120 3.11 -14.52 30.01
C LEU A 120 2.00 -14.59 31.09
N GLY A 121 1.14 -13.58 31.07
CA GLY A 121 0.03 -13.42 32.02
C GLY A 121 0.45 -12.96 33.41
N LYS A 122 1.69 -12.51 33.61
CA LYS A 122 2.24 -12.05 34.90
C LYS A 122 2.51 -10.55 34.97
N MET A 123 2.03 -9.76 34.00
CA MET A 123 2.33 -8.35 33.87
C MET A 123 3.85 -8.08 33.80
N HIS A 124 4.57 -8.94 33.09
CA HIS A 124 6.01 -8.77 32.89
C HIS A 124 6.30 -7.48 32.12
N LEU A 125 7.49 -6.89 32.35
CA LEU A 125 7.91 -5.65 31.68
C LEU A 125 7.70 -5.74 30.17
N GLN A 126 6.93 -4.80 29.60
CA GLN A 126 6.60 -4.67 28.19
C GLN A 126 5.74 -5.85 27.61
N GLU A 127 5.20 -6.70 28.45
CA GLU A 127 4.24 -7.73 28.04
C GLU A 127 2.97 -7.07 27.47
N MET A 128 2.43 -7.61 26.40
CA MET A 128 1.17 -7.19 25.81
C MET A 128 0.48 -8.39 25.14
N ASP A 129 -0.84 -8.42 25.17
CA ASP A 129 -1.62 -9.37 24.39
C ASP A 129 -1.80 -8.84 22.97
N PHE A 130 -0.88 -9.22 22.09
CA PHE A 130 -0.89 -8.74 20.69
C PHE A 130 -2.08 -9.26 19.92
N THR A 131 -2.66 -10.42 20.31
CA THR A 131 -3.83 -10.97 19.65
C THR A 131 -5.05 -10.07 19.82
N LYS A 132 -5.17 -9.38 20.96
CA LYS A 132 -6.20 -8.36 21.17
C LYS A 132 -5.84 -7.03 20.53
N THR A 133 -4.56 -6.62 20.65
CA THR A 133 -4.11 -5.30 20.20
C THR A 133 -4.28 -5.12 18.69
N PHE A 134 -3.98 -6.15 17.90
CA PHE A 134 -4.01 -6.07 16.44
C PHE A 134 -5.23 -6.72 15.77
N ALA A 135 -6.18 -7.27 16.54
CA ALA A 135 -7.31 -8.03 16.01
C ALA A 135 -8.11 -7.31 14.91
N ASP A 136 -8.36 -6.01 15.09
CA ASP A 136 -9.21 -5.21 14.17
C ASP A 136 -8.43 -4.61 12.98
N MET A 137 -7.12 -4.64 13.02
CA MET A 137 -6.28 -4.00 11.99
C MET A 137 -5.39 -5.00 11.23
N THR A 138 -5.69 -6.31 11.32
CA THR A 138 -4.93 -7.36 10.64
C THR A 138 -5.82 -8.41 10.02
N LYS A 139 -5.31 -9.13 9.03
CA LYS A 139 -5.96 -10.34 8.49
C LYS A 139 -5.76 -11.56 9.40
N LEU A 140 -4.64 -11.58 10.10
CA LEU A 140 -4.27 -12.62 11.07
C LEU A 140 -3.34 -12.01 12.10
N VAL A 141 -3.60 -12.33 13.36
CA VAL A 141 -2.64 -12.13 14.45
C VAL A 141 -2.52 -13.43 15.22
N GLU A 142 -1.28 -13.91 15.40
CA GLU A 142 -1.02 -15.20 16.04
C GLU A 142 0.23 -15.11 16.94
N GLU A 143 0.20 -15.81 18.09
CA GLU A 143 1.34 -15.95 18.97
C GLU A 143 1.85 -17.41 18.90
N ILE A 144 3.15 -17.58 18.64
CA ILE A 144 3.78 -18.88 18.55
C ILE A 144 3.93 -19.47 19.97
N LYS A 145 3.20 -20.54 20.24
CA LYS A 145 3.22 -21.24 21.54
C LYS A 145 4.17 -22.42 21.56
N ASP A 146 4.22 -23.17 20.46
CA ASP A 146 5.12 -24.31 20.28
C ASP A 146 6.21 -23.94 19.24
N PRO A 147 7.50 -24.09 19.58
CA PRO A 147 8.60 -23.92 18.64
C PRO A 147 8.44 -24.71 17.33
N GLU A 148 7.87 -25.92 17.40
CA GLU A 148 7.68 -26.78 16.23
C GLU A 148 6.68 -26.22 15.20
N ASP A 149 5.75 -25.34 15.63
CA ASP A 149 4.76 -24.73 14.74
C ASP A 149 5.31 -23.54 13.93
N LEU A 150 6.45 -22.95 14.31
CA LEU A 150 6.96 -21.71 13.71
C LEU A 150 7.04 -21.78 12.19
N PRO A 151 7.62 -22.79 11.53
CA PRO A 151 7.75 -22.80 10.07
C PRO A 151 6.40 -22.79 9.34
N LYS A 152 5.42 -23.51 9.92
CA LYS A 152 4.06 -23.61 9.39
C LYS A 152 3.31 -22.28 9.55
N ILE A 153 3.39 -21.66 10.73
CA ILE A 153 2.74 -20.38 11.04
C ILE A 153 3.28 -19.28 10.11
N ILE A 154 4.60 -19.22 9.92
CA ILE A 154 5.21 -18.24 9.01
C ILE A 154 4.76 -18.48 7.57
N SER A 155 4.79 -19.72 7.07
CA SER A 155 4.33 -20.01 5.71
C SER A 155 2.86 -19.65 5.51
N ASN A 156 2.01 -19.86 6.53
CA ASN A 156 0.62 -19.42 6.52
C ASN A 156 0.50 -17.88 6.55
N ALA A 157 1.36 -17.19 7.31
CA ALA A 157 1.39 -15.73 7.36
C ALA A 157 1.63 -15.12 5.96
N PHE A 158 2.59 -15.65 5.19
CA PHE A 158 2.83 -15.23 3.81
C PHE A 158 1.65 -15.49 2.88
N LYS A 159 0.98 -16.64 3.05
CA LYS A 159 -0.25 -16.96 2.30
C LYS A 159 -1.34 -15.94 2.63
N VAL A 160 -1.69 -15.78 3.90
CA VAL A 160 -2.79 -14.93 4.37
C VAL A 160 -2.56 -13.47 4.00
N ALA A 161 -1.32 -12.97 4.10
CA ALA A 161 -1.00 -11.59 3.73
C ALA A 161 -1.32 -11.27 2.24
N LYS A 162 -1.27 -12.27 1.36
CA LYS A 162 -1.46 -12.11 -0.10
C LYS A 162 -2.81 -12.62 -0.62
N GLU A 163 -3.49 -13.53 0.10
CA GLU A 163 -4.73 -14.16 -0.33
C GLU A 163 -5.90 -13.17 -0.30
N GLY A 164 -6.81 -13.24 -1.27
CA GLY A 164 -7.93 -12.31 -1.37
C GLY A 164 -7.45 -10.86 -1.54
N ILE A 165 -8.06 -9.92 -0.82
CA ILE A 165 -7.52 -8.57 -0.69
C ILE A 165 -6.30 -8.64 0.21
N PRO A 166 -5.11 -8.22 -0.26
CA PRO A 166 -3.90 -8.27 0.56
C PRO A 166 -4.03 -7.46 1.86
N GLY A 167 -3.21 -7.76 2.86
CA GLY A 167 -3.25 -7.02 4.11
C GLY A 167 -2.22 -7.52 5.12
N PRO A 168 -2.13 -6.86 6.28
CA PRO A 168 -1.12 -7.15 7.28
C PRO A 168 -1.44 -8.41 8.09
N VAL A 169 -0.36 -9.08 8.48
CA VAL A 169 -0.32 -10.20 9.43
C VAL A 169 0.67 -9.86 10.54
N VAL A 170 0.31 -10.15 11.78
CA VAL A 170 1.18 -9.95 12.95
C VAL A 170 1.47 -11.29 13.60
N ILE A 171 2.75 -11.63 13.77
CA ILE A 171 3.18 -12.86 14.43
C ILE A 171 4.00 -12.52 15.68
N SER A 172 3.49 -12.89 16.83
CA SER A 172 4.16 -12.75 18.13
C SER A 172 5.07 -13.95 18.39
N ILE A 173 6.34 -13.69 18.73
CA ILE A 173 7.33 -14.75 18.96
C ILE A 173 7.97 -14.57 20.34
N PRO A 174 7.65 -15.41 21.33
CA PRO A 174 8.33 -15.40 22.61
C PRO A 174 9.83 -15.67 22.50
N THR A 175 10.64 -14.95 23.30
CA THR A 175 12.12 -15.03 23.22
C THR A 175 12.62 -16.45 23.41
N ASP A 176 12.06 -17.21 24.36
CA ASP A 176 12.45 -18.61 24.64
C ASP A 176 12.09 -19.58 23.50
N VAL A 177 11.12 -19.24 22.66
CA VAL A 177 10.82 -19.98 21.43
C VAL A 177 11.96 -19.84 20.43
N LEU A 178 12.51 -18.63 20.23
CA LEU A 178 13.62 -18.42 19.31
C LEU A 178 14.90 -19.14 19.71
N GLU A 179 15.10 -19.37 21.00
CA GLU A 179 16.27 -20.07 21.56
C GLU A 179 16.13 -21.59 21.58
N ALA A 180 14.93 -22.11 21.47
CA ALA A 180 14.64 -23.53 21.50
C ALA A 180 15.28 -24.26 20.32
N GLU A 181 15.54 -25.58 20.52
CA GLU A 181 15.86 -26.50 19.43
C GLU A 181 14.57 -26.97 18.76
N ILE A 182 14.64 -27.27 17.46
CA ILE A 182 13.48 -27.61 16.62
C ILE A 182 13.82 -28.80 15.71
N SER A 183 12.87 -29.75 15.56
CA SER A 183 13.01 -30.89 14.65
C SER A 183 12.44 -30.59 13.25
N ASN A 184 11.45 -29.70 13.16
CA ASN A 184 10.81 -29.34 11.90
C ASN A 184 11.75 -28.58 10.97
N LYS A 185 11.62 -28.88 9.67
CA LYS A 185 12.37 -28.20 8.60
C LYS A 185 11.83 -26.78 8.37
N PRO A 186 12.65 -25.89 7.77
CA PRO A 186 12.19 -24.57 7.34
C PRO A 186 10.93 -24.65 6.48
N GLY A 187 10.02 -23.71 6.69
CA GLY A 187 8.79 -23.60 5.92
C GLY A 187 9.05 -23.19 4.46
N HIS A 188 8.09 -23.50 3.60
CA HIS A 188 8.11 -23.16 2.18
C HIS A 188 6.85 -22.41 1.76
N PRO A 189 6.91 -21.65 0.66
CA PRO A 189 5.76 -20.96 0.12
C PRO A 189 4.60 -21.91 -0.16
N ILE A 190 3.40 -21.51 0.29
CA ILE A 190 2.15 -22.18 -0.04
C ILE A 190 1.65 -21.59 -1.35
N ASN A 191 1.35 -22.44 -2.32
CA ASN A 191 0.87 -21.97 -3.62
C ASN A 191 -0.49 -21.27 -3.49
N LEU A 192 -0.60 -20.07 -4.04
CA LEU A 192 -1.83 -19.27 -4.08
C LEU A 192 -2.52 -19.48 -5.43
N ILE A 193 -3.78 -19.84 -5.37
CA ILE A 193 -4.66 -19.88 -6.54
C ILE A 193 -5.52 -18.62 -6.48
N TYR A 194 -5.33 -17.73 -7.44
CA TYR A 194 -6.12 -16.51 -7.54
C TYR A 194 -7.40 -16.78 -8.35
N PRO A 195 -8.54 -16.26 -7.91
CA PRO A 195 -9.79 -16.45 -8.63
C PRO A 195 -9.74 -15.78 -10.01
N GLU A 196 -10.41 -16.40 -10.97
CA GLU A 196 -10.57 -15.92 -12.35
C GLU A 196 -12.06 -15.79 -12.68
N PRO A 197 -12.46 -14.81 -13.51
CA PRO A 197 -13.85 -14.69 -13.91
C PRO A 197 -14.23 -15.87 -14.84
N ASN A 198 -15.45 -16.33 -14.75
CA ASN A 198 -15.97 -17.30 -15.69
C ASN A 198 -16.45 -16.62 -17.01
N ASN A 199 -16.84 -17.39 -18.02
CA ASN A 199 -17.26 -16.83 -19.30
C ASN A 199 -18.58 -16.07 -19.21
N GLN A 200 -19.51 -16.53 -18.39
CA GLN A 200 -20.81 -15.89 -18.19
C GLN A 200 -20.64 -14.51 -17.58
N GLU A 201 -19.77 -14.34 -16.58
CA GLU A 201 -19.46 -13.04 -15.95
C GLU A 201 -18.86 -12.04 -16.95
N ILE A 202 -18.04 -12.53 -17.89
CA ILE A 202 -17.47 -11.69 -18.96
C ILE A 202 -18.56 -11.30 -19.98
N GLU A 203 -19.41 -12.24 -20.40
CA GLU A 203 -20.53 -11.96 -21.31
C GLU A 203 -21.50 -10.96 -20.70
N GLU A 204 -21.86 -11.11 -19.42
CA GLU A 204 -22.73 -10.19 -18.71
C GLU A 204 -22.10 -8.79 -18.62
N THR A 205 -20.80 -8.72 -18.33
CA THR A 205 -20.03 -7.45 -18.36
C THR A 205 -20.09 -6.79 -19.73
N LEU A 206 -19.86 -7.56 -20.81
CA LEU A 206 -19.94 -7.04 -22.19
C LEU A 206 -21.35 -6.54 -22.53
N ASP A 207 -22.38 -7.23 -22.08
CA ASP A 207 -23.77 -6.82 -22.31
C ASP A 207 -24.10 -5.49 -21.60
N HIS A 208 -23.58 -5.27 -20.40
CA HIS A 208 -23.69 -3.98 -19.74
C HIS A 208 -22.93 -2.89 -20.51
N ILE A 209 -21.70 -3.15 -20.96
CA ILE A 209 -20.91 -2.20 -21.77
C ILE A 209 -21.63 -1.84 -23.07
N LYS A 210 -22.20 -2.82 -23.79
CA LYS A 210 -22.97 -2.60 -25.03
C LYS A 210 -24.19 -1.72 -24.82
N LYS A 211 -24.88 -1.83 -23.70
CA LYS A 211 -26.11 -1.07 -23.39
C LYS A 211 -25.81 0.34 -22.90
N ALA A 212 -24.72 0.53 -22.15
CA ALA A 212 -24.36 1.80 -21.53
C ALA A 212 -24.13 2.93 -22.54
N GLN A 213 -24.55 4.13 -22.19
CA GLN A 213 -24.30 5.36 -22.96
C GLN A 213 -23.11 6.16 -22.37
N LYS A 214 -22.93 6.07 -21.05
CA LYS A 214 -21.90 6.79 -20.28
C LYS A 214 -21.20 5.82 -19.31
N PRO A 215 -20.56 4.74 -19.83
CA PRO A 215 -19.82 3.83 -18.96
C PRO A 215 -18.55 4.47 -18.44
N ILE A 216 -18.12 4.11 -17.22
CA ILE A 216 -16.86 4.54 -16.63
C ILE A 216 -16.13 3.39 -15.97
N LEU A 217 -14.80 3.37 -16.12
CA LEU A 217 -13.92 2.41 -15.48
C LEU A 217 -13.27 3.07 -14.24
N VAL A 218 -13.44 2.47 -13.07
CA VAL A 218 -12.79 2.89 -11.82
C VAL A 218 -11.70 1.88 -11.47
N VAL A 219 -10.46 2.33 -11.33
CA VAL A 219 -9.29 1.46 -11.11
C VAL A 219 -8.50 1.89 -9.87
N GLY A 220 -8.01 0.91 -9.11
CA GLY A 220 -7.23 1.17 -7.90
C GLY A 220 -6.85 -0.11 -7.15
N GLY A 221 -6.51 0.05 -5.87
CA GLY A 221 -6.24 -1.05 -4.96
C GLY A 221 -5.20 -2.04 -5.46
N GLU A 222 -5.57 -3.30 -5.61
CA GLU A 222 -4.65 -4.38 -5.96
C GLU A 222 -3.96 -4.22 -7.34
N LEU A 223 -4.54 -3.45 -8.26
CA LEU A 223 -3.95 -3.24 -9.60
C LEU A 223 -2.60 -2.53 -9.55
N GLN A 224 -2.29 -1.83 -8.45
CA GLN A 224 -1.01 -1.13 -8.26
C GLN A 224 0.21 -2.06 -8.21
N PHE A 225 0.02 -3.36 -7.88
CA PHE A 225 1.12 -4.31 -7.70
C PHE A 225 1.61 -4.94 -9.02
N SER A 226 0.92 -4.70 -10.14
CA SER A 226 1.26 -5.32 -11.42
C SER A 226 1.48 -4.30 -12.53
N LYS A 227 2.66 -4.37 -13.16
CA LYS A 227 2.94 -3.61 -14.39
C LYS A 227 2.03 -4.02 -15.55
N LYS A 228 1.60 -5.28 -15.61
CA LYS A 228 0.70 -5.80 -16.64
C LYS A 228 -0.69 -5.19 -16.50
N SER A 229 -1.18 -4.95 -15.27
CA SER A 229 -2.45 -4.26 -15.03
C SER A 229 -2.47 -2.87 -15.68
N LYS A 230 -1.40 -2.09 -15.59
CA LYS A 230 -1.29 -0.76 -16.22
C LYS A 230 -1.44 -0.83 -17.75
N VAL A 231 -0.83 -1.83 -18.39
CA VAL A 231 -0.97 -2.05 -19.83
C VAL A 231 -2.41 -2.44 -20.18
N LEU A 232 -2.98 -3.39 -19.44
CA LEU A 232 -4.34 -3.87 -19.67
C LEU A 232 -5.40 -2.79 -19.47
N ILE A 233 -5.25 -1.92 -18.48
CA ILE A 233 -6.15 -0.76 -18.27
C ILE A 233 -6.19 0.11 -19.52
N LYS A 234 -5.03 0.46 -20.08
CA LYS A 234 -4.94 1.27 -21.30
C LYS A 234 -5.57 0.57 -22.51
N GLU A 235 -5.32 -0.72 -22.68
CA GLU A 235 -5.88 -1.52 -23.76
C GLU A 235 -7.42 -1.63 -23.66
N ILE A 236 -7.95 -1.92 -22.48
CA ILE A 236 -9.39 -2.00 -22.20
C ILE A 236 -10.07 -0.64 -22.42
N ALA A 237 -9.50 0.44 -21.88
CA ALA A 237 -10.01 1.78 -22.09
C ALA A 237 -10.15 2.12 -23.58
N LYS A 238 -9.12 1.78 -24.37
CA LYS A 238 -9.13 1.96 -25.84
C LYS A 238 -10.14 1.03 -26.52
N LYS A 239 -10.14 -0.26 -26.17
CA LYS A 239 -10.94 -1.31 -26.82
C LYS A 239 -12.44 -1.05 -26.71
N PHE A 240 -12.90 -0.53 -25.58
CA PHE A 240 -14.31 -0.32 -25.30
C PHE A 240 -14.71 1.17 -25.22
N SER A 241 -13.80 2.10 -25.51
CA SER A 241 -14.01 3.56 -25.34
C SER A 241 -14.52 3.89 -23.95
N LEU A 242 -13.74 3.53 -22.92
CA LEU A 242 -14.09 3.78 -21.52
C LEU A 242 -13.19 4.88 -20.93
N PRO A 243 -13.77 5.98 -20.40
CA PRO A 243 -13.00 6.88 -19.56
C PRO A 243 -12.62 6.18 -18.25
N VAL A 244 -11.45 6.52 -17.72
CA VAL A 244 -10.84 5.88 -16.54
C VAL A 244 -10.72 6.87 -15.41
N LEU A 245 -11.34 6.60 -14.28
CA LEU A 245 -11.11 7.27 -13.01
C LEU A 245 -10.17 6.42 -12.15
N CYS A 246 -9.14 7.02 -11.62
CA CYS A 246 -8.29 6.38 -10.62
C CYS A 246 -8.84 6.62 -9.22
N THR A 247 -8.68 5.65 -8.32
CA THR A 247 -8.95 5.86 -6.91
C THR A 247 -7.79 6.63 -6.25
N TYR A 248 -8.01 7.14 -5.05
CA TYR A 248 -7.04 7.92 -4.29
C TYR A 248 -5.67 7.24 -4.20
N GLU A 249 -4.59 7.99 -4.47
CA GLU A 249 -3.19 7.51 -4.49
C GLU A 249 -2.88 6.42 -5.55
N HIS A 250 -3.65 6.40 -6.67
CA HIS A 250 -3.45 5.43 -7.76
C HIS A 250 -3.40 6.06 -9.16
N GLN A 251 -3.09 7.36 -9.27
CA GLN A 251 -3.09 8.08 -10.54
C GLN A 251 -2.04 7.58 -11.53
N ASP A 252 -1.04 6.86 -11.07
CA ASP A 252 0.01 6.23 -11.87
C ASP A 252 -0.43 4.93 -12.59
N LEU A 253 -1.69 4.52 -12.43
CA LEU A 253 -2.22 3.34 -13.14
C LEU A 253 -2.44 3.56 -14.63
N ILE A 254 -2.58 4.82 -15.06
CA ILE A 254 -2.71 5.21 -16.48
C ILE A 254 -2.00 6.55 -16.69
N ASP A 255 -1.48 6.79 -17.92
CA ASP A 255 -0.90 8.07 -18.28
C ASP A 255 -1.96 9.18 -18.17
N ASN A 256 -1.70 10.24 -17.37
CA ASN A 256 -2.70 11.29 -17.14
C ASN A 256 -2.91 12.22 -18.36
N ASP A 257 -2.05 12.15 -19.36
CA ASP A 257 -2.25 12.80 -20.66
C ASP A 257 -2.97 11.90 -21.69
N SER A 258 -3.31 10.68 -21.31
CA SER A 258 -4.14 9.80 -22.14
C SER A 258 -5.56 10.38 -22.27
N ILE A 259 -6.11 10.38 -23.50
CA ILE A 259 -7.51 10.78 -23.74
C ILE A 259 -8.53 10.00 -22.90
N TYR A 260 -8.15 8.80 -22.42
CA TYR A 260 -9.00 7.98 -21.57
C TYR A 260 -8.93 8.35 -20.10
N TYR A 261 -7.96 9.16 -19.65
CA TYR A 261 -7.89 9.59 -18.27
C TYR A 261 -8.97 10.63 -17.96
N ALA A 262 -9.82 10.32 -16.98
CA ALA A 262 -10.97 11.13 -16.60
C ALA A 262 -10.80 11.83 -15.22
N GLY A 263 -9.65 11.61 -14.56
CA GLY A 263 -9.35 12.20 -13.26
C GLY A 263 -9.21 11.18 -12.14
N GLU A 264 -9.23 11.68 -10.92
CA GLU A 264 -9.02 10.91 -9.70
C GLU A 264 -10.13 11.16 -8.68
N LEU A 265 -10.58 10.09 -8.03
CA LEU A 265 -11.54 10.12 -6.92
C LEU A 265 -10.80 10.29 -5.59
N GLY A 266 -10.29 11.50 -5.34
CA GLY A 266 -9.55 11.86 -4.15
C GLY A 266 -10.40 12.42 -3.02
N LEU A 267 -9.73 12.94 -1.97
CA LEU A 267 -10.38 13.51 -0.79
C LEU A 267 -11.38 14.64 -1.12
N ARG A 268 -11.11 15.41 -2.17
CA ARG A 268 -11.95 16.52 -2.64
C ARG A 268 -11.84 16.60 -4.15
N PRO A 269 -12.42 15.64 -4.88
CA PRO A 269 -12.37 15.71 -6.32
C PRO A 269 -13.06 17.00 -6.80
N PRO A 270 -12.44 17.74 -7.71
CA PRO A 270 -13.04 18.94 -8.30
C PRO A 270 -14.40 18.65 -8.93
N GLU A 271 -15.28 19.64 -8.97
CA GLU A 271 -16.64 19.44 -9.50
C GLU A 271 -16.69 18.80 -10.90
N PRO A 272 -15.83 19.21 -11.88
CA PRO A 272 -15.81 18.54 -13.18
C PRO A 272 -15.50 17.04 -13.10
N ILE A 273 -14.62 16.63 -12.19
CA ILE A 273 -14.28 15.22 -11.98
C ILE A 273 -15.42 14.46 -11.30
N LYS A 274 -16.10 15.08 -10.32
CA LYS A 274 -17.33 14.52 -9.73
C LYS A 274 -18.39 14.30 -10.79
N GLN A 275 -18.54 15.23 -11.74
CA GLN A 275 -19.50 15.08 -12.84
C GLN A 275 -19.18 13.90 -13.75
N ASN A 276 -17.90 13.55 -13.95
CA ASN A 276 -17.51 12.34 -14.67
C ASN A 276 -18.01 11.08 -13.95
N ALA A 277 -17.90 11.04 -12.62
CA ALA A 277 -18.40 9.91 -11.81
C ALA A 277 -19.95 9.86 -11.76
N LEU A 278 -20.59 11.00 -11.43
CA LEU A 278 -22.01 11.05 -11.14
C LEU A 278 -22.91 10.93 -12.39
N GLN A 279 -22.42 11.33 -13.58
CA GLN A 279 -23.17 11.20 -14.83
C GLN A 279 -23.01 9.84 -15.52
N ALA A 280 -22.13 9.00 -15.03
CA ALA A 280 -21.99 7.64 -15.56
C ALA A 280 -23.28 6.84 -15.34
N ASP A 281 -23.70 6.05 -16.34
CA ASP A 281 -24.82 5.11 -16.23
C ASP A 281 -24.38 3.69 -15.88
N LEU A 282 -23.08 3.39 -16.10
CA LEU A 282 -22.42 2.15 -15.74
C LEU A 282 -21.08 2.43 -15.08
N VAL A 283 -20.88 1.93 -13.89
CA VAL A 283 -19.60 1.96 -13.15
C VAL A 283 -19.01 0.57 -13.11
N ILE A 284 -17.79 0.40 -13.62
CA ILE A 284 -17.03 -0.85 -13.54
C ILE A 284 -15.84 -0.60 -12.61
N CYS A 285 -15.91 -1.08 -11.37
CA CYS A 285 -14.84 -0.90 -10.38
C CYS A 285 -14.00 -2.18 -10.28
N ILE A 286 -12.70 -2.03 -10.46
CA ILE A 286 -11.75 -3.15 -10.44
C ILE A 286 -10.67 -2.92 -9.39
N GLY A 287 -10.53 -3.88 -8.49
CA GLY A 287 -9.45 -3.97 -7.52
C GLY A 287 -9.54 -2.99 -6.35
N HIS A 288 -10.65 -2.30 -6.16
CA HIS A 288 -10.86 -1.40 -5.02
C HIS A 288 -12.21 -1.66 -4.33
N GLN A 289 -12.22 -1.66 -3.01
CA GLN A 289 -13.39 -1.97 -2.17
C GLN A 289 -14.48 -0.90 -2.18
N MET A 290 -14.25 0.25 -2.80
CA MET A 290 -15.11 1.44 -2.78
C MET A 290 -15.41 1.95 -1.36
N ASN A 291 -14.49 1.69 -0.43
CA ASN A 291 -14.51 2.25 0.92
C ASN A 291 -13.77 3.60 0.99
N GLY A 292 -14.00 4.34 2.05
CA GLY A 292 -13.24 5.57 2.34
C GLY A 292 -13.44 6.70 1.33
N VAL A 293 -12.35 7.15 0.72
CA VAL A 293 -12.30 8.37 -0.10
C VAL A 293 -13.03 8.27 -1.43
N PRO A 294 -12.83 7.24 -2.29
CA PRO A 294 -13.37 7.21 -3.64
C PRO A 294 -14.89 7.18 -3.76
N ASN A 295 -15.58 6.86 -2.68
CA ASN A 295 -17.04 6.76 -2.69
C ASN A 295 -17.77 8.10 -2.43
N MET A 296 -17.02 9.20 -2.32
CA MET A 296 -17.55 10.56 -2.12
C MET A 296 -18.58 10.67 -0.99
N GLY A 297 -18.27 10.10 0.17
CA GLY A 297 -19.18 10.10 1.33
C GLY A 297 -20.38 9.17 1.16
N TYR A 298 -20.17 8.02 0.56
CA TYR A 298 -21.18 6.98 0.28
C TYR A 298 -22.27 7.40 -0.72
N THR A 299 -21.94 8.34 -1.63
CA THR A 299 -22.86 8.82 -2.67
C THR A 299 -22.53 8.26 -4.06
N PHE A 300 -21.39 7.59 -4.23
CA PHE A 300 -20.93 7.01 -5.48
C PHE A 300 -20.38 5.58 -5.26
N PRO A 301 -20.81 4.59 -6.07
CA PRO A 301 -21.88 4.68 -7.07
C PRO A 301 -23.27 4.89 -6.45
N SER A 302 -24.17 5.56 -7.17
CA SER A 302 -25.54 5.81 -6.74
C SER A 302 -26.48 4.66 -7.13
N ASP A 303 -27.67 4.60 -6.52
CA ASP A 303 -28.68 3.56 -6.81
C ASP A 303 -29.21 3.61 -8.26
N THR A 304 -29.01 4.70 -8.98
CA THR A 304 -29.43 4.85 -10.38
C THR A 304 -28.39 4.36 -11.38
N GLN A 305 -27.17 4.14 -10.93
CA GLN A 305 -26.06 3.66 -11.75
C GLN A 305 -25.97 2.13 -11.72
N LYS A 306 -25.71 1.51 -12.86
CA LYS A 306 -25.36 0.09 -12.89
C LYS A 306 -23.96 -0.08 -12.34
N PHE A 307 -23.77 -1.07 -11.46
CA PHE A 307 -22.51 -1.27 -10.77
C PHE A 307 -21.97 -2.69 -10.94
N ILE A 308 -20.84 -2.81 -11.63
CA ILE A 308 -20.04 -4.04 -11.75
C ILE A 308 -18.85 -3.91 -10.82
N HIS A 309 -18.71 -4.85 -9.88
CA HIS A 309 -17.66 -4.83 -8.89
C HIS A 309 -16.79 -6.08 -8.99
N VAL A 310 -15.48 -5.89 -9.20
CA VAL A 310 -14.50 -6.96 -9.38
C VAL A 310 -13.50 -6.94 -8.23
N LEU A 311 -13.52 -7.97 -7.39
CA LEU A 311 -12.63 -8.14 -6.24
C LEU A 311 -12.21 -9.60 -6.07
N PRO A 312 -11.04 -9.88 -5.48
CA PRO A 312 -10.57 -11.25 -5.28
C PRO A 312 -11.28 -12.01 -4.15
N GLU A 313 -12.22 -11.38 -3.44
CA GLU A 313 -13.00 -12.02 -2.36
C GLU A 313 -14.42 -11.45 -2.25
N LYS A 314 -15.35 -12.28 -1.77
CA LYS A 314 -16.79 -11.97 -1.76
C LYS A 314 -17.27 -11.03 -0.64
N ASN A 315 -16.50 -10.88 0.43
CA ASN A 315 -16.96 -10.25 1.68
C ASN A 315 -17.29 -8.76 1.58
N PHE A 316 -16.90 -8.11 0.47
CA PHE A 316 -17.13 -6.69 0.22
C PHE A 316 -18.28 -6.40 -0.74
N PHE A 317 -18.78 -7.42 -1.47
CA PHE A 317 -19.89 -7.23 -2.36
C PHE A 317 -21.20 -6.96 -1.58
N ASN A 318 -21.98 -6.01 -2.08
CA ASN A 318 -23.25 -5.59 -1.47
C ASN A 318 -23.15 -5.12 -0.01
N LYS A 319 -21.91 -4.84 0.48
CA LYS A 319 -21.70 -4.35 1.84
C LYS A 319 -21.96 -2.84 1.97
N LEU A 320 -21.47 -2.06 1.03
CA LEU A 320 -21.61 -0.60 1.00
C LEU A 320 -22.60 -0.16 -0.09
N PHE A 321 -22.52 -0.78 -1.26
CA PHE A 321 -23.30 -0.46 -2.43
C PHE A 321 -23.91 -1.73 -3.02
N LYS A 322 -25.13 -1.63 -3.54
CA LYS A 322 -25.75 -2.73 -4.28
C LYS A 322 -24.99 -2.93 -5.60
N THR A 323 -24.55 -4.14 -5.86
CA THR A 323 -23.89 -4.52 -7.12
C THR A 323 -24.90 -5.19 -8.06
N ASP A 324 -24.88 -4.81 -9.34
CA ASP A 324 -25.62 -5.53 -10.38
C ASP A 324 -24.88 -6.81 -10.79
N VAL A 325 -23.54 -6.73 -10.90
CA VAL A 325 -22.69 -7.89 -11.19
C VAL A 325 -21.52 -7.91 -10.20
N SER A 326 -21.41 -8.99 -9.43
CA SER A 326 -20.32 -9.24 -8.48
C SER A 326 -19.38 -10.30 -9.05
N ILE A 327 -18.12 -9.96 -9.32
CA ILE A 327 -17.17 -10.86 -9.95
C ILE A 327 -16.03 -11.16 -8.98
N ILE A 328 -15.91 -12.42 -8.56
CA ILE A 328 -14.80 -12.86 -7.71
C ILE A 328 -13.61 -13.17 -8.60
N SER A 329 -12.73 -12.20 -8.75
CA SER A 329 -11.52 -12.32 -9.57
C SER A 329 -10.43 -11.40 -9.09
N LYS A 330 -9.16 -11.83 -9.26
CA LYS A 330 -8.05 -10.88 -9.25
C LYS A 330 -8.25 -9.90 -10.41
N GLY A 331 -8.07 -8.60 -10.16
CA GLY A 331 -8.34 -7.56 -11.16
C GLY A 331 -7.54 -7.74 -12.45
N GLU A 332 -6.26 -8.16 -12.35
CA GLU A 332 -5.45 -8.47 -13.53
C GLU A 332 -6.04 -9.63 -14.37
N ASN A 333 -6.53 -10.69 -13.72
CA ASN A 333 -7.14 -11.84 -14.40
C ASN A 333 -8.41 -11.42 -15.14
N PHE A 334 -9.26 -10.60 -14.46
CA PHE A 334 -10.45 -10.05 -15.09
C PHE A 334 -10.11 -9.17 -16.29
N LEU A 335 -9.19 -8.22 -16.16
CA LEU A 335 -8.75 -7.35 -17.26
C LEU A 335 -8.20 -8.18 -18.43
N ASN A 336 -7.39 -9.19 -18.17
CA ASN A 336 -6.81 -10.04 -19.19
C ASN A 336 -7.90 -10.82 -19.96
N LYS A 337 -8.87 -11.40 -19.25
CA LYS A 337 -9.94 -12.16 -19.86
C LYS A 337 -10.91 -11.26 -20.64
N LEU A 338 -11.25 -10.09 -20.11
CA LEU A 338 -12.06 -9.09 -20.82
C LEU A 338 -11.35 -8.58 -22.08
N ASN A 339 -10.01 -8.38 -22.01
CA ASN A 339 -9.22 -7.96 -23.17
C ASN A 339 -9.14 -9.01 -24.27
N SER A 340 -9.22 -10.30 -23.93
CA SER A 340 -9.16 -11.41 -24.91
C SER A 340 -10.44 -11.60 -25.73
N THR A 341 -11.53 -10.89 -25.43
CA THR A 341 -12.80 -10.98 -26.17
C THR A 341 -12.69 -10.31 -27.55
N ASP A 342 -13.50 -10.73 -28.53
CA ASP A 342 -13.46 -10.16 -29.89
C ASP A 342 -14.24 -8.84 -30.02
N TYR A 343 -15.09 -8.49 -29.04
CA TYR A 343 -15.91 -7.28 -29.09
C TYR A 343 -15.05 -6.03 -28.94
N ILE A 344 -15.23 -5.07 -29.83
CA ILE A 344 -14.60 -3.74 -29.82
C ILE A 344 -15.73 -2.72 -29.94
N SER A 345 -15.64 -1.61 -29.21
CA SER A 345 -16.62 -0.53 -29.28
C SER A 345 -15.94 0.84 -29.32
N ASN A 346 -16.39 1.66 -30.25
CA ASN A 346 -16.08 3.10 -30.28
C ASN A 346 -17.34 3.97 -30.00
N LYS A 347 -18.41 3.37 -29.54
CA LYS A 347 -19.71 4.00 -29.32
C LYS A 347 -19.63 5.20 -28.37
N ASN A 348 -18.78 5.12 -27.35
CA ASN A 348 -18.73 6.08 -26.26
C ASN A 348 -17.59 7.11 -26.42
N THR A 349 -17.09 7.29 -27.65
CA THR A 349 -15.96 8.23 -27.91
C THR A 349 -16.26 9.64 -27.48
N ASP A 350 -17.48 10.14 -27.70
CA ASP A 350 -17.87 11.50 -27.27
C ASP A 350 -17.87 11.63 -25.73
N TRP A 351 -18.30 10.57 -25.03
CA TRP A 351 -18.26 10.53 -23.57
C TRP A 351 -16.81 10.51 -23.04
N VAL A 352 -15.93 9.75 -23.68
CA VAL A 352 -14.48 9.77 -23.37
C VAL A 352 -13.93 11.18 -23.53
N ASN A 353 -14.21 11.83 -24.67
CA ASN A 353 -13.77 13.20 -24.94
C ASN A 353 -14.34 14.20 -23.92
N GLU A 354 -15.62 14.07 -23.57
CA GLU A 354 -16.28 14.93 -22.57
C GLU A 354 -15.58 14.80 -21.20
N CYS A 355 -15.34 13.57 -20.73
CA CYS A 355 -14.67 13.31 -19.47
C CYS A 355 -13.23 13.85 -19.44
N HIS A 356 -12.47 13.59 -20.49
CA HIS A 356 -11.09 14.07 -20.60
C HIS A 356 -11.02 15.60 -20.67
N ASN A 357 -11.92 16.24 -21.43
CA ASN A 357 -11.97 17.70 -21.54
C ASN A 357 -12.32 18.35 -20.19
N ARG A 358 -13.22 17.75 -19.40
CA ARG A 358 -13.49 18.23 -18.04
C ARG A 358 -12.25 18.16 -17.16
N TYR A 359 -11.47 17.09 -17.24
CA TYR A 359 -10.20 16.98 -16.53
C TYR A 359 -9.20 18.05 -16.98
N MET A 360 -8.98 18.20 -18.29
CA MET A 360 -8.03 19.16 -18.84
C MET A 360 -8.41 20.59 -18.54
N ASN A 361 -9.70 20.95 -18.67
CA ASN A 361 -10.19 22.29 -18.34
C ASN A 361 -10.04 22.59 -16.85
N ASN A 362 -10.33 21.62 -15.96
CA ASN A 362 -10.11 21.80 -14.53
C ASN A 362 -8.63 22.06 -14.23
N LYS A 363 -7.72 21.33 -14.85
CA LYS A 363 -6.28 21.54 -14.69
C LYS A 363 -5.86 22.95 -15.15
N ALA A 364 -6.41 23.43 -16.26
CA ALA A 364 -6.10 24.74 -16.82
C ALA A 364 -6.64 25.93 -15.99
N THR A 365 -7.74 25.73 -15.24
CA THR A 365 -8.37 26.78 -14.43
C THR A 365 -7.76 26.95 -13.03
N LEU A 366 -6.82 26.10 -12.64
CA LEU A 366 -6.10 26.26 -11.38
C LEU A 366 -5.09 27.42 -11.50
N ASP A 367 -5.51 28.61 -11.07
CA ASP A 367 -4.68 29.83 -11.13
C ASP A 367 -3.41 29.65 -10.29
N ILE A 368 -2.28 29.94 -10.91
CA ILE A 368 -1.02 30.17 -10.22
C ILE A 368 -1.01 31.62 -9.77
N ARG A 369 -0.81 31.86 -8.48
CA ARG A 369 -0.78 33.18 -7.88
C ARG A 369 0.65 33.51 -7.46
N GLU A 370 1.02 34.79 -7.58
CA GLU A 370 2.20 35.26 -6.87
C GLU A 370 1.92 35.20 -5.36
N ALA A 371 2.76 34.44 -4.65
CA ALA A 371 2.69 34.36 -3.19
C ALA A 371 3.40 35.56 -2.58
N GLU A 372 2.74 36.29 -1.65
CA GLU A 372 3.34 37.43 -0.98
C GLU A 372 4.50 37.06 -0.06
N ASP A 373 4.51 35.81 0.44
CA ASP A 373 5.39 35.33 1.49
C ASP A 373 6.10 33.99 1.18
N GLY A 374 6.27 33.69 -0.11
CA GLY A 374 6.93 32.43 -0.47
C GLY A 374 6.76 32.05 -1.94
N LEU A 375 6.61 30.76 -2.19
CA LEU A 375 6.46 30.15 -3.51
C LEU A 375 5.05 29.59 -3.69
N ASP A 376 4.41 29.84 -4.83
CA ASP A 376 3.21 29.11 -5.22
C ASP A 376 3.54 27.62 -5.41
N PHE A 377 3.00 26.78 -4.55
CA PHE A 377 3.30 25.33 -4.56
C PHE A 377 2.73 24.65 -5.82
N GLY A 378 1.63 25.17 -6.38
CA GLY A 378 1.07 24.68 -7.64
C GLY A 378 2.03 24.91 -8.81
N ALA A 379 2.67 26.10 -8.87
CA ALA A 379 3.69 26.40 -9.88
C ALA A 379 4.91 25.47 -9.75
N LEU A 380 5.34 25.19 -8.51
CA LEU A 380 6.41 24.23 -8.26
C LEU A 380 6.04 22.82 -8.77
N ILE A 381 4.82 22.36 -8.53
CA ILE A 381 4.36 21.04 -8.97
C ILE A 381 4.28 20.96 -10.51
N ASP A 382 3.84 22.03 -11.18
CA ASP A 382 3.85 22.08 -12.65
C ASP A 382 5.26 22.00 -13.22
N GLU A 383 6.20 22.74 -12.63
CA GLU A 383 7.59 22.69 -13.07
C GLU A 383 8.24 21.33 -12.77
N LEU A 384 7.98 20.79 -11.60
CA LEU A 384 8.42 19.44 -11.23
C LEU A 384 7.91 18.39 -12.23
N GLY A 385 6.65 18.48 -12.64
CA GLY A 385 6.05 17.59 -13.62
C GLY A 385 6.71 17.62 -15.01
N LYS A 386 7.37 18.73 -15.37
CA LYS A 386 8.13 18.84 -16.62
C LYS A 386 9.54 18.23 -16.52
N GLN A 387 10.15 18.26 -15.33
CA GLN A 387 11.56 17.89 -15.13
C GLN A 387 11.75 16.47 -14.60
N VAL A 388 10.75 15.89 -13.94
CA VAL A 388 10.83 14.55 -13.35
C VAL A 388 10.85 13.49 -14.47
N PRO A 389 11.85 12.58 -14.48
CA PRO A 389 11.88 11.47 -15.44
C PRO A 389 10.61 10.61 -15.36
N GLU A 390 10.13 10.15 -16.53
CA GLU A 390 8.86 9.40 -16.65
C GLU A 390 8.81 8.05 -15.92
N ASP A 391 9.94 7.56 -15.43
CA ASP A 391 10.04 6.30 -14.70
C ASP A 391 10.39 6.48 -13.21
N SER A 392 10.32 7.73 -12.73
CA SER A 392 10.61 8.08 -11.33
C SER A 392 9.60 7.47 -10.35
N ILE A 393 10.02 7.43 -9.09
CA ILE A 393 9.12 7.08 -7.99
C ILE A 393 8.79 8.36 -7.22
N ILE A 394 7.51 8.59 -7.02
CA ILE A 394 7.00 9.70 -6.22
C ILE A 394 6.44 9.12 -4.93
N THR A 395 6.96 9.58 -3.79
CA THR A 395 6.33 9.25 -2.50
C THR A 395 5.65 10.48 -1.94
N ASN A 396 4.46 10.28 -1.40
CA ASN A 396 3.57 11.34 -0.96
C ASN A 396 3.20 11.14 0.52
N ASP A 397 2.95 12.25 1.20
CA ASP A 397 2.50 12.24 2.60
C ASP A 397 1.06 12.80 2.67
N ALA A 398 0.48 12.86 3.86
CA ALA A 398 -0.87 13.39 4.05
C ALA A 398 -0.85 14.90 4.38
N GLY A 399 -1.68 15.67 3.69
CA GLY A 399 -1.84 17.12 3.92
C GLY A 399 -2.46 17.84 2.73
N ASN A 400 -2.80 19.12 2.89
CA ASN A 400 -3.40 19.93 1.80
C ASN A 400 -2.49 20.05 0.57
N PHE A 401 -1.19 20.02 0.75
CA PHE A 401 -0.22 20.09 -0.36
C PHE A 401 -0.41 18.93 -1.35
N THR A 402 -0.91 17.78 -0.91
CA THR A 402 -1.17 16.63 -1.79
C THR A 402 -2.21 16.92 -2.85
N SER A 403 -3.15 17.85 -2.59
CA SER A 403 -4.15 18.24 -3.57
C SER A 403 -3.50 18.83 -4.83
N TRP A 404 -2.39 19.57 -4.68
CA TRP A 404 -1.63 20.10 -5.82
C TRP A 404 -1.00 18.97 -6.63
N MET A 405 -0.42 17.97 -5.94
CA MET A 405 0.13 16.78 -6.60
C MET A 405 -0.96 16.03 -7.39
N HIS A 406 -2.10 15.78 -6.78
CA HIS A 406 -3.19 15.02 -7.40
C HIS A 406 -3.85 15.75 -8.57
N HIS A 407 -3.94 17.08 -8.52
CA HIS A 407 -4.65 17.85 -9.55
C HIS A 407 -3.73 18.34 -10.67
N ARG A 408 -2.43 18.52 -10.42
CA ARG A 408 -1.53 19.16 -11.37
C ARG A 408 -0.40 18.27 -11.88
N PHE A 409 0.14 17.38 -11.05
CA PHE A 409 1.26 16.53 -11.45
C PHE A 409 0.85 15.53 -12.54
N PRO A 410 1.59 15.46 -13.67
CA PRO A 410 1.22 14.61 -14.80
C PRO A 410 1.76 13.18 -14.61
N PHE A 411 1.12 12.37 -13.79
CA PHE A 411 1.54 10.98 -13.58
C PHE A 411 1.58 10.20 -14.88
N LYS A 412 2.59 9.34 -15.01
CA LYS A 412 2.77 8.41 -16.12
C LYS A 412 2.71 6.97 -15.62
N SER A 413 2.25 6.07 -16.45
CA SER A 413 2.14 4.65 -16.10
C SER A 413 3.49 3.96 -15.84
N LYS A 414 4.60 4.54 -16.30
CA LYS A 414 5.97 4.11 -15.96
C LYS A 414 6.41 4.53 -14.56
N MET A 415 5.80 5.58 -14.01
CA MET A 415 6.05 6.04 -12.64
C MET A 415 5.48 5.06 -11.62
N LYS A 416 5.88 5.24 -10.36
CA LYS A 416 5.25 4.61 -9.20
C LYS A 416 4.89 5.70 -8.20
N LEU A 417 3.60 5.77 -7.84
CA LEU A 417 3.12 6.60 -6.75
C LEU A 417 3.03 5.74 -5.48
N ILE A 418 3.53 6.24 -4.37
CA ILE A 418 3.48 5.60 -3.06
C ILE A 418 3.01 6.63 -2.04
N GLY A 419 1.75 6.62 -1.69
CA GLY A 419 1.13 7.49 -0.70
C GLY A 419 0.35 6.71 0.35
N SER A 420 -0.12 7.44 1.35
CA SER A 420 -0.94 6.89 2.43
C SER A 420 -2.43 6.98 2.07
N GLU A 421 -3.03 5.86 1.73
CA GLU A 421 -4.45 5.78 1.34
C GLU A 421 -5.43 6.12 2.49
N ILE A 422 -4.93 6.15 3.73
CA ILE A 422 -5.71 6.52 4.91
C ILE A 422 -5.40 7.93 5.44
N GLY A 423 -4.54 8.68 4.75
CA GLY A 423 -4.14 9.99 5.21
C GLY A 423 -3.27 9.98 6.47
N ALA A 424 -2.53 8.91 6.73
CA ALA A 424 -1.55 8.87 7.80
C ALA A 424 -0.36 9.76 7.46
N MET A 425 -0.07 10.73 8.33
CA MET A 425 1.09 11.62 8.21
C MET A 425 2.38 10.89 8.60
N GLY A 426 3.50 11.30 8.01
CA GLY A 426 4.83 10.78 8.31
C GLY A 426 5.23 9.58 7.44
N MET A 427 4.45 9.17 6.45
CA MET A 427 4.82 8.08 5.55
C MET A 427 5.84 8.49 4.48
N GLY A 428 5.81 9.75 4.01
CA GLY A 428 6.53 10.20 2.82
C GLY A 428 8.02 9.88 2.83
N ILE A 429 8.76 10.29 3.88
CA ILE A 429 10.21 10.08 3.99
C ILE A 429 10.56 8.59 4.12
N PRO A 430 9.98 7.80 5.04
CA PRO A 430 10.23 6.36 5.12
C PRO A 430 9.93 5.63 3.80
N ALA A 431 8.84 5.97 3.15
CA ALA A 431 8.47 5.39 1.85
C ALA A 431 9.51 5.69 0.77
N GLY A 432 10.00 6.93 0.70
CA GLY A 432 11.07 7.32 -0.22
C GLY A 432 12.36 6.53 0.01
N ILE A 433 12.72 6.31 1.26
CA ILE A 433 13.91 5.53 1.62
C ILE A 433 13.75 4.09 1.12
N ALA A 434 12.65 3.41 1.45
CA ALA A 434 12.41 2.04 1.02
C ALA A 434 12.38 1.93 -0.52
N ALA A 435 11.69 2.87 -1.19
CA ALA A 435 11.63 2.91 -2.65
C ALA A 435 13.02 3.06 -3.29
N SER A 436 13.88 3.93 -2.74
CA SER A 436 15.25 4.11 -3.21
C SER A 436 16.11 2.86 -3.01
N LEU A 437 15.94 2.15 -1.90
CA LEU A 437 16.66 0.91 -1.62
C LEU A 437 16.21 -0.25 -2.55
N ARG A 438 15.03 -0.19 -3.12
CA ARG A 438 14.54 -1.19 -4.11
C ARG A 438 14.88 -0.85 -5.55
N ASN A 439 15.08 0.45 -5.85
CA ASN A 439 15.22 0.92 -7.22
C ASN A 439 16.42 1.88 -7.31
N HIS A 440 17.62 1.32 -7.23
CA HIS A 440 18.88 2.08 -7.19
C HIS A 440 19.15 2.93 -8.44
N ASP A 441 18.54 2.57 -9.56
CA ASP A 441 18.66 3.21 -10.88
C ASP A 441 17.62 4.32 -11.11
N LYS A 442 16.57 4.39 -10.25
CA LYS A 442 15.51 5.38 -10.39
C LYS A 442 15.68 6.57 -9.47
N LYS A 443 15.17 7.71 -9.93
CA LYS A 443 15.06 8.89 -9.06
C LYS A 443 13.82 8.76 -8.19
N VAL A 444 13.97 9.10 -6.90
CA VAL A 444 12.89 9.07 -5.92
C VAL A 444 12.68 10.48 -5.39
N PHE A 445 11.48 10.99 -5.59
CA PHE A 445 11.04 12.29 -5.09
C PHE A 445 10.06 12.07 -3.93
N VAL A 446 10.33 12.71 -2.81
CA VAL A 446 9.51 12.67 -1.59
C VAL A 446 8.82 14.01 -1.46
N ILE A 447 7.50 14.04 -1.54
CA ILE A 447 6.70 15.24 -1.35
C ILE A 447 6.03 15.16 0.03
N VAL A 448 6.37 16.08 0.91
CA VAL A 448 5.94 16.01 2.32
C VAL A 448 5.64 17.41 2.87
N GLY A 449 4.61 17.53 3.71
CA GLY A 449 4.40 18.75 4.49
C GLY A 449 5.37 18.83 5.68
N ASP A 450 5.60 20.04 6.18
CA ASP A 450 6.49 20.31 7.33
C ASP A 450 6.11 19.47 8.56
N GLY A 451 4.82 19.38 8.90
CA GLY A 451 4.35 18.56 10.01
C GLY A 451 4.65 17.07 9.83
N GLY A 452 4.38 16.52 8.63
CA GLY A 452 4.68 15.11 8.32
C GLY A 452 6.17 14.84 8.28
N ALA A 453 6.97 15.76 7.72
CA ALA A 453 8.43 15.65 7.68
C ALA A 453 9.03 15.53 9.08
N LEU A 454 8.53 16.28 10.05
CA LEU A 454 9.03 16.23 11.42
C LEU A 454 8.59 14.99 12.21
N MET A 455 7.46 14.34 11.83
CA MET A 455 7.04 13.10 12.48
C MET A 455 8.00 11.94 12.27
N THR A 456 8.64 11.86 11.11
CA THR A 456 9.54 10.75 10.73
C THR A 456 10.87 11.23 10.16
N GLY A 457 11.20 12.50 10.29
CA GLY A 457 12.44 13.10 9.78
C GLY A 457 13.72 12.46 10.35
N SER A 458 13.63 11.85 11.54
CA SER A 458 14.72 11.05 12.11
C SER A 458 15.18 9.91 11.19
N GLU A 459 14.32 9.42 10.28
CA GLU A 459 14.67 8.38 9.31
C GLU A 459 15.61 8.88 8.21
N LEU A 460 15.87 10.19 8.09
CA LEU A 460 16.96 10.70 7.24
C LEU A 460 18.32 10.16 7.68
N ALA A 461 18.49 9.84 8.99
CA ALA A 461 19.65 9.13 9.46
C ALA A 461 19.73 7.68 8.94
N THR A 462 18.58 7.01 8.76
CA THR A 462 18.47 5.70 8.10
C THR A 462 18.82 5.82 6.61
N ALA A 463 18.34 6.88 5.93
CA ALA A 463 18.68 7.17 4.55
C ALA A 463 20.22 7.33 4.39
N SER A 464 20.85 8.10 5.26
CA SER A 464 22.30 8.30 5.26
C SER A 464 23.05 6.98 5.51
N LEU A 465 22.65 6.21 6.52
CA LEU A 465 23.28 4.92 6.86
C LEU A 465 23.23 3.93 5.68
N LYS A 466 22.08 3.86 5.00
CA LYS A 466 21.84 2.95 3.87
C LYS A 466 22.20 3.56 2.50
N LYS A 467 22.68 4.80 2.47
CA LYS A 467 23.00 5.53 1.23
C LYS A 467 21.83 5.61 0.26
N ALA A 468 20.60 5.74 0.79
CA ALA A 468 19.40 5.91 -0.01
C ALA A 468 19.45 7.26 -0.75
N LYS A 469 19.14 7.24 -2.05
CA LYS A 469 19.15 8.43 -2.92
C LYS A 469 17.73 8.96 -3.05
N ILE A 470 17.38 9.95 -2.26
CA ILE A 470 16.06 10.58 -2.26
C ILE A 470 16.20 12.11 -2.42
N ILE A 471 15.22 12.72 -3.07
CA ILE A 471 15.07 14.18 -3.15
C ILE A 471 13.82 14.52 -2.34
N VAL A 472 14.00 15.20 -1.21
CA VAL A 472 12.90 15.57 -0.31
C VAL A 472 12.48 17.00 -0.58
N ILE A 473 11.22 17.19 -0.91
CA ILE A 473 10.58 18.49 -1.13
C ILE A 473 9.58 18.70 0.00
N VAL A 474 9.87 19.68 0.87
CA VAL A 474 9.03 19.98 2.03
C VAL A 474 8.15 21.19 1.71
N ALA A 475 6.83 20.98 1.70
CA ALA A 475 5.85 22.06 1.66
C ALA A 475 5.72 22.68 3.06
N ASN A 476 6.58 23.68 3.35
CA ASN A 476 6.63 24.32 4.66
C ASN A 476 5.73 25.54 4.69
N ASN A 477 4.63 25.48 5.42
CA ASN A 477 3.75 26.61 5.70
C ASN A 477 3.62 26.91 7.19
N ASN A 478 4.41 26.26 8.04
CA ASN A 478 4.39 26.36 9.51
C ASN A 478 3.02 26.07 10.11
N HIS A 479 2.21 25.21 9.47
CA HIS A 479 0.86 24.91 9.94
C HIS A 479 0.44 23.46 9.66
N TYR A 480 -0.41 22.92 10.50
CA TYR A 480 -1.27 21.80 10.14
C TYR A 480 -2.38 22.31 9.21
N GLY A 481 -2.02 22.56 7.96
CA GLY A 481 -2.83 23.30 7.00
C GLY A 481 -4.21 22.72 6.74
N THR A 482 -4.35 21.38 6.73
CA THR A 482 -5.64 20.69 6.57
C THR A 482 -6.58 21.00 7.74
N ILE A 483 -6.08 20.98 8.97
CA ILE A 483 -6.88 21.26 10.17
C ILE A 483 -7.27 22.72 10.23
N ARG A 484 -6.33 23.62 9.93
CA ARG A 484 -6.61 25.07 9.81
C ARG A 484 -7.72 25.34 8.80
N TYR A 485 -7.65 24.75 7.60
CA TYR A 485 -8.70 24.86 6.61
C TYR A 485 -10.07 24.40 7.12
N HIS A 486 -10.14 23.28 7.84
CA HIS A 486 -11.39 22.81 8.43
C HIS A 486 -11.93 23.79 9.49
N GLN A 487 -11.05 24.38 10.30
CA GLN A 487 -11.45 25.41 11.26
C GLN A 487 -12.03 26.64 10.55
N GLU A 488 -11.41 27.09 9.46
CA GLU A 488 -11.91 28.21 8.66
C GLU A 488 -13.29 27.93 8.04
N VAL A 489 -13.50 26.75 7.50
CA VAL A 489 -14.76 26.35 6.85
C VAL A 489 -15.89 26.14 7.87
N HIS A 490 -15.63 25.44 8.97
CA HIS A 490 -16.68 25.07 9.91
C HIS A 490 -16.90 26.08 11.02
N TYR A 491 -15.88 26.88 11.33
CA TYR A 491 -15.90 27.87 12.41
C TYR A 491 -15.32 29.23 11.97
N PRO A 492 -15.82 29.85 10.89
CA PRO A 492 -15.18 31.00 10.24
C PRO A 492 -15.05 32.28 11.08
N LYS A 493 -15.73 32.33 12.25
CA LYS A 493 -15.70 33.48 13.15
C LYS A 493 -14.81 33.29 14.38
N ARG A 494 -14.06 32.17 14.42
CA ARG A 494 -13.18 31.84 15.54
C ARG A 494 -11.71 31.90 15.12
N GLU A 495 -10.84 32.19 16.07
CA GLU A 495 -9.41 32.06 15.87
C GLU A 495 -9.01 30.62 15.64
N HIS A 496 -7.99 30.41 14.81
CA HIS A 496 -7.41 29.09 14.61
C HIS A 496 -6.65 28.65 15.87
N TYR A 497 -6.82 27.42 16.27
CA TYR A 497 -6.22 26.88 17.49
C TYR A 497 -5.45 25.59 17.24
N ALA A 498 -4.28 25.45 17.87
CA ALA A 498 -3.42 24.27 17.82
C ALA A 498 -2.98 23.83 16.40
N THR A 499 -2.90 24.78 15.47
CA THR A 499 -2.51 24.47 14.07
C THR A 499 -1.20 25.10 13.65
N THR A 500 -0.67 26.03 14.42
CA THR A 500 0.60 26.72 14.14
C THR A 500 1.77 25.81 14.56
N LEU A 501 2.76 25.70 13.68
CA LEU A 501 4.03 25.05 13.92
C LEU A 501 5.14 26.12 13.90
N ILE A 502 6.13 25.97 14.75
CA ILE A 502 7.40 26.72 14.68
C ILE A 502 8.46 25.69 14.35
N ASN A 503 8.82 25.64 13.07
CA ASN A 503 9.77 24.64 12.60
C ASN A 503 11.21 25.10 12.84
N PRO A 504 12.14 24.19 13.17
CA PRO A 504 13.54 24.52 13.21
C PRO A 504 14.05 24.88 11.80
N ASN A 505 14.96 25.84 11.72
CA ASN A 505 15.59 26.27 10.47
C ASN A 505 16.52 25.19 9.93
#